data_f1fa18955f48cfe73c0bddb1fb7a0345
#
_entry.id   f1fa18955f48cfe73c0bddb1fb7a0345
#
_cell.length_a   1.000
_cell.length_b   1.000
_cell.length_c   1.000
_cell.angle_alpha   90.00
_cell.angle_beta   90.00
_cell.angle_gamma   90.00
#
_symmetry.space_group_name_H-M   'P 1'
#
loop_
_entity.id
_entity.type
_entity.pdbx_description
1 polymer ?
#
loop_
_entity_poly.entity_id
_entity_poly.type
_entity_poly.pdbx_seq_one_letter_code
_entity_poly.pdbx_strand_id
1 'polypeptide(L)'
;MDLREEFLELLKKDEEFRYTVLGYLGLEEITRRMDTYQSTQTKIWEEIKGIKEEQSKIWEEIKGLRQDFNKLREDFNTMLRRIESLEKGHVDLREDFQGLRSELFVGFDNMRMFAGVSLEEFVKVWISGSLRERGILPVGRSLDRAVIDGEEINLFSEEPLIVGEVTAYAGSVDEISKLLRKVEAAKKKYKKEPRYLFLRVLAAPSSVAKEMKRMARVKNIDLVIGKES
;
A
#
# COMPACT_ATOMS: atom_id res chain seq x y z
N MET A 1 63.00 67.98 48.19
CA MET A 1 62.13 67.18 47.32
C MET A 1 61.21 68.18 46.66
N ASP A 2 61.14 68.19 45.33
CA ASP A 2 60.21 69.07 44.62
C ASP A 2 58.78 68.63 44.96
N LEU A 3 57.87 69.57 45.17
CA LEU A 3 56.43 69.28 45.45
C LEU A 3 55.81 68.32 44.47
N ARG A 4 56.27 68.34 43.27
CA ARG A 4 55.85 67.44 42.19
C ARG A 4 56.33 66.01 42.42
N GLU A 5 57.53 65.80 42.94
CA GLU A 5 58.06 64.49 43.25
C GLU A 5 57.32 63.89 44.47
N GLU A 6 57.05 64.70 45.48
CA GLU A 6 56.28 64.27 46.66
C GLU A 6 54.85 63.86 46.29
N PHE A 7 54.19 64.63 45.44
CA PHE A 7 52.83 64.27 44.93
C PHE A 7 52.84 63.00 44.14
N LEU A 8 53.84 62.74 43.30
CA LEU A 8 53.96 61.54 42.52
C LEU A 8 54.28 60.30 43.44
N GLU A 9 55.05 60.49 44.47
CA GLU A 9 55.36 59.45 45.46
C GLU A 9 54.13 59.06 46.30
N LEU A 10 53.33 60.06 46.73
CA LEU A 10 52.04 59.79 47.38
C LEU A 10 51.06 59.05 46.49
N LEU A 11 50.94 59.42 45.22
CA LEU A 11 50.08 58.69 44.27
C LEU A 11 50.52 57.28 44.09
N LYS A 12 51.84 56.94 44.21
CA LYS A 12 52.33 55.56 44.07
C LYS A 12 52.19 54.75 45.35
N LYS A 13 52.36 55.34 46.50
CA LYS A 13 52.50 54.61 47.79
C LYS A 13 51.24 54.65 48.63
N ASP A 14 50.43 55.66 48.53
CA ASP A 14 49.23 55.88 49.34
C ASP A 14 47.97 55.60 48.49
N GLU A 15 47.31 54.54 48.82
CA GLU A 15 46.09 54.09 48.10
C GLU A 15 44.89 55.02 48.37
N GLU A 16 44.74 55.47 49.61
CA GLU A 16 43.67 56.37 50.01
C GLU A 16 43.82 57.71 49.35
N PHE A 17 45.05 58.27 49.32
CA PHE A 17 45.36 59.47 48.61
C PHE A 17 45.11 59.38 47.09
N ARG A 18 45.46 58.26 46.53
CA ARG A 18 45.19 57.96 45.11
C ARG A 18 43.70 57.99 44.78
N TYR A 19 42.87 57.29 45.60
CA TYR A 19 41.41 57.28 45.40
C TYR A 19 40.83 58.70 45.64
N THR A 20 41.34 59.43 46.63
CA THR A 20 40.88 60.78 46.86
C THR A 20 41.16 61.72 45.67
N VAL A 21 42.34 61.62 45.07
CA VAL A 21 42.69 62.39 43.85
C VAL A 21 41.86 61.89 42.66
N LEU A 22 41.67 60.63 42.51
CA LEU A 22 40.79 60.07 41.45
C LEU A 22 39.35 60.55 41.60
N GLY A 23 38.81 60.56 42.84
CA GLY A 23 37.49 61.12 43.16
C GLY A 23 37.36 62.61 42.78
N TYR A 24 38.37 63.41 43.17
CA TYR A 24 38.43 64.82 42.80
C TYR A 24 38.48 65.08 41.29
N LEU A 25 39.13 64.19 40.56
CA LEU A 25 39.24 64.28 39.11
C LEU A 25 38.01 63.62 38.37
N GLY A 26 37.06 63.12 39.13
CA GLY A 26 35.90 62.41 38.55
C GLY A 26 36.27 61.10 37.87
N LEU A 27 37.47 60.52 38.08
CA LEU A 27 37.99 59.33 37.45
C LEU A 27 37.49 58.01 38.14
N GLU A 28 37.05 58.11 39.38
CA GLU A 28 36.55 56.98 40.16
C GLU A 28 35.35 56.31 39.46
N GLU A 29 34.40 57.08 38.99
CA GLU A 29 33.23 56.61 38.27
C GLU A 29 33.60 55.93 36.94
N ILE A 30 34.61 56.47 36.25
CA ILE A 30 35.14 55.92 34.99
C ILE A 30 35.78 54.55 35.27
N THR A 31 36.61 54.45 36.33
CA THR A 31 37.26 53.19 36.71
C THR A 31 36.21 52.13 37.07
N ARG A 32 35.22 52.47 37.89
CA ARG A 32 34.12 51.60 38.26
C ARG A 32 33.34 51.13 37.05
N ARG A 33 33.09 52.00 36.08
CA ARG A 33 32.43 51.61 34.82
C ARG A 33 33.29 50.68 33.98
N MET A 34 34.61 50.95 33.93
CA MET A 34 35.55 50.08 33.19
C MET A 34 35.57 48.67 33.79
N ASP A 35 35.61 48.49 35.11
CA ASP A 35 35.58 47.21 35.79
C ASP A 35 34.27 46.49 35.52
N THR A 36 33.14 47.21 35.55
CA THR A 36 31.85 46.66 35.22
C THR A 36 31.78 46.20 33.76
N TYR A 37 32.33 46.99 32.81
CA TYR A 37 32.43 46.62 31.41
C TYR A 37 33.29 45.36 31.21
N GLN A 38 34.44 45.30 31.88
CA GLN A 38 35.33 44.14 31.79
C GLN A 38 34.68 42.87 32.32
N SER A 39 33.99 42.95 33.48
CA SER A 39 33.24 41.84 34.04
C SER A 39 32.10 41.38 33.10
N THR A 40 31.34 42.31 32.55
CA THR A 40 30.26 42.04 31.59
C THR A 40 30.81 41.42 30.32
N GLN A 41 31.92 41.93 29.80
CA GLN A 41 32.58 41.37 28.61
C GLN A 41 33.03 39.93 28.82
N THR A 42 33.59 39.61 30.00
CA THR A 42 33.99 38.24 30.35
C THR A 42 32.78 37.30 30.32
N LYS A 43 31.65 37.69 30.94
CA LYS A 43 30.40 36.88 30.92
C LYS A 43 29.89 36.66 29.50
N ILE A 44 29.87 37.71 28.67
CA ILE A 44 29.46 37.58 27.25
C ILE A 44 30.35 36.59 26.50
N TRP A 45 31.66 36.62 26.72
CA TRP A 45 32.57 35.67 26.10
C TRP A 45 32.33 34.23 26.56
N GLU A 46 32.00 34.00 27.82
CA GLU A 46 31.65 32.70 28.35
C GLU A 46 30.34 32.17 27.72
N GLU A 47 29.33 33.03 27.60
CA GLU A 47 28.06 32.69 26.94
C GLU A 47 28.28 32.39 25.45
N ILE A 48 29.07 33.20 24.74
CA ILE A 48 29.40 32.97 23.33
C ILE A 48 30.10 31.61 23.15
N LYS A 49 31.01 31.27 24.07
CA LYS A 49 31.68 29.97 24.05
C LYS A 49 30.68 28.80 24.22
N GLY A 50 29.77 28.91 25.20
CA GLY A 50 28.70 27.95 25.40
C GLY A 50 27.82 27.76 24.15
N ILE A 51 27.37 28.88 23.57
CA ILE A 51 26.57 28.86 22.32
C ILE A 51 27.32 28.16 21.17
N LYS A 52 28.61 28.40 21.01
CA LYS A 52 29.42 27.72 19.98
C LYS A 52 29.54 26.22 20.21
N GLU A 53 29.66 25.78 21.44
CA GLU A 53 29.72 24.35 21.79
C GLU A 53 28.37 23.66 21.51
N GLU A 54 27.26 24.31 21.91
CA GLU A 54 25.90 23.80 21.59
C GLU A 54 25.64 23.79 20.07
N GLN A 55 26.02 24.85 19.37
CA GLN A 55 25.90 24.90 17.92
C GLN A 55 26.65 23.77 17.23
N SER A 56 27.86 23.42 17.71
CA SER A 56 28.63 22.30 17.17
C SER A 56 27.90 20.96 17.37
N LYS A 57 27.29 20.73 18.54
CA LYS A 57 26.50 19.51 18.79
C LYS A 57 25.29 19.44 17.88
N ILE A 58 24.55 20.55 17.72
CA ILE A 58 23.40 20.62 16.81
C ILE A 58 23.83 20.29 15.37
N TRP A 59 24.97 20.79 14.90
CA TRP A 59 25.47 20.45 13.57
C TRP A 59 25.81 18.97 13.40
N GLU A 60 26.36 18.32 14.42
CA GLU A 60 26.61 16.87 14.40
C GLU A 60 25.31 16.07 14.33
N GLU A 61 24.30 16.46 15.12
CA GLU A 61 22.97 15.84 15.08
C GLU A 61 22.29 16.00 13.71
N ILE A 62 22.34 17.22 13.13
CA ILE A 62 21.81 17.49 11.79
C ILE A 62 22.50 16.61 10.75
N LYS A 63 23.81 16.43 10.86
CA LYS A 63 24.57 15.55 9.96
C LYS A 63 24.13 14.10 10.09
N GLY A 64 23.93 13.61 11.31
CA GLY A 64 23.39 12.28 11.60
C GLY A 64 22.01 12.07 11.00
N LEU A 65 21.07 12.99 11.29
CA LEU A 65 19.72 12.97 10.74
C LEU A 65 19.69 12.96 9.21
N ARG A 66 20.59 13.71 8.58
CA ARG A 66 20.70 13.73 7.10
C ARG A 66 21.17 12.38 6.54
N GLN A 67 22.07 11.71 7.23
CA GLN A 67 22.50 10.37 6.85
C GLN A 67 21.38 9.33 6.99
N ASP A 68 20.65 9.37 8.10
CA ASP A 68 19.53 8.48 8.34
C ASP A 68 18.38 8.71 7.34
N PHE A 69 18.10 9.97 7.01
CA PHE A 69 17.13 10.30 5.97
C PHE A 69 17.52 9.76 4.59
N ASN A 70 18.81 9.82 4.23
CA ASN A 70 19.27 9.24 2.97
C ASN A 70 19.13 7.71 2.96
N LYS A 71 19.46 7.02 4.05
CA LYS A 71 19.23 5.57 4.17
C LYS A 71 17.77 5.22 4.06
N LEU A 72 16.90 5.93 4.78
CA LEU A 72 15.46 5.72 4.71
C LEU A 72 14.94 5.90 3.28
N ARG A 73 15.45 6.88 2.53
CA ARG A 73 15.09 7.09 1.12
C ARG A 73 15.54 5.94 0.23
N GLU A 74 16.73 5.38 0.47
CA GLU A 74 17.23 4.21 -0.28
C GLU A 74 16.40 2.95 0.03
N ASP A 75 16.08 2.72 1.29
CA ASP A 75 15.23 1.61 1.72
C ASP A 75 13.83 1.72 1.13
N PHE A 76 13.24 2.92 1.13
CA PHE A 76 11.96 3.20 0.52
C PHE A 76 11.96 2.91 -0.99
N ASN A 77 12.97 3.37 -1.72
CA ASN A 77 13.12 3.08 -3.15
C ASN A 77 13.30 1.58 -3.42
N THR A 78 13.98 0.87 -2.54
CA THR A 78 14.14 -0.58 -2.65
C THR A 78 12.82 -1.30 -2.41
N MET A 79 12.03 -0.83 -1.45
CA MET A 79 10.69 -1.36 -1.16
C MET A 79 9.72 -1.13 -2.32
N LEU A 80 9.76 0.05 -2.96
CA LEU A 80 8.95 0.34 -4.15
C LEU A 80 9.27 -0.63 -5.29
N ARG A 81 10.54 -0.87 -5.59
CA ARG A 81 10.93 -1.84 -6.64
C ARG A 81 10.45 -3.26 -6.33
N ARG A 82 10.46 -3.67 -5.05
CA ARG A 82 9.93 -4.97 -4.63
C ARG A 82 8.42 -5.04 -4.82
N ILE A 83 7.69 -3.98 -4.51
CA ILE A 83 6.24 -3.90 -4.72
C ILE A 83 5.93 -4.02 -6.21
N GLU A 84 6.58 -3.26 -7.08
CA GLU A 84 6.42 -3.35 -8.55
C GLU A 84 6.69 -4.77 -9.08
N SER A 85 7.75 -5.42 -8.58
CA SER A 85 8.06 -6.82 -8.95
C SER A 85 6.99 -7.80 -8.48
N LEU A 86 6.45 -7.63 -7.26
CA LEU A 86 5.38 -8.45 -6.73
C LEU A 86 4.07 -8.24 -7.50
N GLU A 87 3.74 -7.00 -7.85
CA GLU A 87 2.55 -6.68 -8.65
C GLU A 87 2.63 -7.35 -10.03
N LYS A 88 3.80 -7.25 -10.69
CA LYS A 88 4.03 -7.93 -11.97
C LYS A 88 3.91 -9.44 -11.83
N GLY A 89 4.60 -10.04 -10.86
CA GLY A 89 4.52 -11.50 -10.61
C GLY A 89 3.11 -11.97 -10.27
N HIS A 90 2.30 -11.14 -9.60
CA HIS A 90 0.90 -11.45 -9.33
C HIS A 90 0.03 -11.42 -10.60
N VAL A 91 0.31 -10.49 -11.53
CA VAL A 91 -0.37 -10.47 -12.84
C VAL A 91 0.00 -11.70 -13.65
N ASP A 92 1.30 -12.01 -13.77
CA ASP A 92 1.80 -13.18 -14.51
C ASP A 92 1.20 -14.49 -13.95
N LEU A 93 1.22 -14.66 -12.62
CA LEU A 93 0.62 -15.82 -11.96
C LEU A 93 -0.89 -15.94 -12.22
N ARG A 94 -1.60 -14.81 -12.30
CA ARG A 94 -3.03 -14.82 -12.59
C ARG A 94 -3.31 -15.23 -14.04
N GLU A 95 -2.46 -14.81 -14.97
CA GLU A 95 -2.56 -15.21 -16.39
C GLU A 95 -2.24 -16.69 -16.56
N ASP A 96 -1.18 -17.19 -15.93
CA ASP A 96 -0.82 -18.61 -15.93
C ASP A 96 -1.93 -19.48 -15.34
N PHE A 97 -2.52 -19.04 -14.24
CA PHE A 97 -3.64 -19.76 -13.61
C PHE A 97 -4.89 -19.79 -14.51
N GLN A 98 -5.16 -18.71 -15.25
CA GLN A 98 -6.24 -18.69 -16.23
C GLN A 98 -5.94 -19.63 -17.40
N GLY A 99 -4.70 -19.66 -17.89
CA GLY A 99 -4.24 -20.61 -18.92
C GLY A 99 -4.43 -22.06 -18.48
N LEU A 100 -3.93 -22.42 -17.31
CA LEU A 100 -4.07 -23.76 -16.74
C LEU A 100 -5.54 -24.17 -16.59
N ARG A 101 -6.43 -23.26 -16.14
CA ARG A 101 -7.87 -23.53 -16.06
C ARG A 101 -8.47 -23.85 -17.43
N SER A 102 -8.05 -23.12 -18.49
CA SER A 102 -8.51 -23.36 -19.85
C SER A 102 -8.01 -24.71 -20.39
N GLU A 103 -6.75 -25.04 -20.17
CA GLU A 103 -6.14 -26.31 -20.58
C GLU A 103 -6.78 -27.51 -19.88
N LEU A 104 -7.04 -27.43 -18.58
CA LEU A 104 -7.75 -28.46 -17.83
C LEU A 104 -9.16 -28.67 -18.40
N PHE A 105 -9.84 -27.58 -18.79
CA PHE A 105 -11.16 -27.62 -19.34
C PHE A 105 -11.21 -28.32 -20.72
N VAL A 106 -10.22 -28.02 -21.57
CA VAL A 106 -10.04 -28.68 -22.88
C VAL A 106 -9.57 -30.13 -22.74
N GLY A 107 -8.61 -30.37 -21.85
CA GLY A 107 -8.10 -31.72 -21.58
C GLY A 107 -9.20 -32.66 -21.10
N PHE A 108 -10.13 -32.11 -20.31
CA PHE A 108 -11.30 -32.89 -19.88
C PHE A 108 -12.24 -33.23 -21.03
N ASP A 109 -12.51 -32.33 -21.97
CA ASP A 109 -13.36 -32.61 -23.12
C ASP A 109 -12.78 -33.75 -23.97
N ASN A 110 -11.47 -33.82 -24.11
CA ASN A 110 -10.79 -34.93 -24.78
C ASN A 110 -10.95 -36.28 -24.02
N MET A 111 -10.93 -36.26 -22.68
CA MET A 111 -11.14 -37.46 -21.86
C MET A 111 -12.61 -37.88 -21.77
N ARG A 112 -13.55 -36.98 -21.92
CA ARG A 112 -15.00 -37.23 -21.87
C ARG A 112 -15.42 -38.32 -22.82
N MET A 113 -14.82 -38.35 -24.00
CA MET A 113 -15.13 -39.39 -25.02
C MET A 113 -14.81 -40.82 -24.55
N PHE A 114 -13.88 -40.95 -23.60
CA PHE A 114 -13.47 -42.26 -23.05
C PHE A 114 -14.18 -42.61 -21.74
N ALA A 115 -14.62 -41.61 -20.95
CA ALA A 115 -15.13 -41.84 -19.59
C ALA A 115 -16.67 -41.83 -19.48
N GLY A 116 -17.41 -41.44 -20.53
CA GLY A 116 -18.88 -41.36 -20.51
C GLY A 116 -19.48 -40.32 -19.56
N VAL A 117 -18.66 -39.43 -19.01
CA VAL A 117 -19.09 -38.35 -18.09
C VAL A 117 -19.46 -37.10 -18.90
N SER A 118 -20.59 -36.46 -18.57
CA SER A 118 -21.00 -35.24 -19.27
C SER A 118 -20.11 -34.05 -18.86
N LEU A 119 -19.97 -33.08 -19.78
CA LEU A 119 -19.25 -31.82 -19.49
C LEU A 119 -19.83 -31.11 -18.25
N GLU A 120 -21.15 -31.12 -18.13
CA GLU A 120 -21.86 -30.50 -17.01
C GLU A 120 -21.51 -31.19 -15.68
N GLU A 121 -21.49 -32.52 -15.65
CA GLU A 121 -21.17 -33.29 -14.45
C GLU A 121 -19.72 -33.04 -13.98
N PHE A 122 -18.78 -32.99 -14.92
CA PHE A 122 -17.40 -32.66 -14.59
C PHE A 122 -17.29 -31.24 -14.03
N VAL A 123 -17.86 -30.26 -14.72
CA VAL A 123 -17.79 -28.86 -14.29
C VAL A 123 -18.47 -28.70 -12.93
N LYS A 124 -19.56 -29.42 -12.68
CA LYS A 124 -20.23 -29.47 -11.38
C LYS A 124 -19.26 -29.89 -10.27
N VAL A 125 -18.60 -31.03 -10.44
CA VAL A 125 -17.66 -31.57 -9.44
C VAL A 125 -16.48 -30.61 -9.23
N TRP A 126 -15.86 -30.19 -10.33
CA TRP A 126 -14.68 -29.34 -10.30
C TRP A 126 -14.96 -27.95 -9.69
N ILE A 127 -16.02 -27.26 -10.13
CA ILE A 127 -16.40 -25.96 -9.59
C ILE A 127 -16.84 -26.06 -8.14
N SER A 128 -17.62 -27.08 -7.77
CA SER A 128 -18.04 -27.29 -6.38
C SER A 128 -16.82 -27.46 -5.46
N GLY A 129 -15.80 -28.20 -5.90
CA GLY A 129 -14.53 -28.36 -5.20
C GLY A 129 -13.81 -27.02 -5.01
N SER A 130 -13.58 -26.31 -6.09
CA SER A 130 -12.92 -24.99 -6.09
C SER A 130 -13.65 -23.94 -5.24
N LEU A 131 -14.98 -23.91 -5.26
CA LEU A 131 -15.77 -22.99 -4.45
C LEU A 131 -15.73 -23.34 -2.95
N ARG A 132 -15.61 -24.62 -2.60
CA ARG A 132 -15.39 -25.05 -1.21
C ARG A 132 -14.02 -24.66 -0.69
N GLU A 133 -12.97 -24.88 -1.46
CA GLU A 133 -11.59 -24.45 -1.11
C GLU A 133 -11.49 -22.94 -0.88
N ARG A 134 -12.23 -22.15 -1.67
CA ARG A 134 -12.31 -20.70 -1.54
C ARG A 134 -13.27 -20.22 -0.42
N GLY A 135 -13.91 -21.13 0.31
CA GLY A 135 -14.87 -20.78 1.36
C GLY A 135 -16.15 -20.10 0.84
N ILE A 136 -16.45 -20.23 -0.46
CA ILE A 136 -17.66 -19.68 -1.08
C ILE A 136 -18.82 -20.64 -0.93
N LEU A 137 -18.58 -21.95 -1.11
CA LEU A 137 -19.56 -23.01 -0.91
C LEU A 137 -19.24 -23.76 0.39
N PRO A 138 -20.21 -24.03 1.28
CA PRO A 138 -19.98 -24.78 2.50
C PRO A 138 -19.48 -26.22 2.25
N VAL A 139 -18.74 -26.79 3.21
CA VAL A 139 -18.29 -28.18 3.16
C VAL A 139 -19.49 -29.11 3.10
N GLY A 140 -19.42 -30.12 2.21
CA GLY A 140 -20.51 -31.08 2.00
C GLY A 140 -21.63 -30.62 1.07
N ARG A 141 -21.62 -29.35 0.61
CA ARG A 141 -22.53 -28.86 -0.41
C ARG A 141 -21.91 -28.98 -1.80
N SER A 142 -22.78 -29.24 -2.80
CA SER A 142 -22.45 -29.22 -4.24
C SER A 142 -23.41 -28.30 -4.98
N LEU A 143 -22.99 -27.91 -6.17
CA LEU A 143 -23.91 -27.26 -7.11
C LEU A 143 -24.82 -28.31 -7.74
N ASP A 144 -26.08 -27.98 -7.99
CA ASP A 144 -27.03 -28.87 -8.62
C ASP A 144 -27.82 -28.16 -9.72
N ARG A 145 -28.48 -28.95 -10.60
CA ARG A 145 -29.37 -28.40 -11.61
C ARG A 145 -30.65 -27.88 -10.91
N ALA A 146 -31.15 -26.73 -11.34
CA ALA A 146 -32.38 -26.13 -10.83
C ALA A 146 -33.27 -25.61 -11.96
N VAL A 147 -34.58 -25.63 -11.76
CA VAL A 147 -35.54 -24.93 -12.63
C VAL A 147 -36.22 -23.84 -11.80
N ILE A 148 -36.11 -22.62 -12.26
CA ILE A 148 -36.63 -21.44 -11.56
C ILE A 148 -37.38 -20.58 -12.56
N ASP A 149 -38.68 -20.37 -12.32
CA ASP A 149 -39.57 -19.56 -13.19
C ASP A 149 -39.49 -20.01 -14.67
N GLY A 150 -39.33 -21.33 -14.91
CA GLY A 150 -39.22 -21.92 -16.25
C GLY A 150 -37.80 -21.82 -16.87
N GLU A 151 -36.86 -21.17 -16.23
CA GLU A 151 -35.45 -21.12 -16.65
C GLU A 151 -34.69 -22.29 -16.00
N GLU A 152 -34.05 -23.11 -16.82
CA GLU A 152 -33.18 -24.20 -16.37
C GLU A 152 -31.76 -23.66 -16.12
N ILE A 153 -31.23 -23.83 -14.90
CA ILE A 153 -29.91 -23.46 -14.49
C ILE A 153 -29.03 -24.71 -14.33
N ASN A 154 -27.93 -24.79 -15.05
CA ASN A 154 -27.07 -25.98 -15.02
C ASN A 154 -26.42 -26.19 -13.65
N LEU A 155 -25.93 -25.12 -13.02
CA LEU A 155 -25.18 -25.19 -11.79
C LEU A 155 -25.68 -24.13 -10.82
N PHE A 156 -26.40 -24.57 -9.80
CA PHE A 156 -27.11 -23.72 -8.87
C PHE A 156 -26.84 -24.08 -7.41
N SER A 157 -26.82 -23.10 -6.53
CA SER A 157 -26.93 -23.26 -5.07
C SER A 157 -27.80 -22.14 -4.52
N GLU A 158 -28.71 -22.49 -3.59
CA GLU A 158 -29.58 -21.53 -2.91
C GLU A 158 -28.84 -20.78 -1.78
N GLU A 159 -28.02 -21.51 -1.01
CA GLU A 159 -27.26 -20.97 0.10
C GLU A 159 -25.80 -21.49 0.09
N PRO A 160 -24.88 -20.58 -0.25
CA PRO A 160 -25.05 -19.21 -0.80
C PRO A 160 -25.67 -19.22 -2.20
N LEU A 161 -26.37 -18.14 -2.58
CA LEU A 161 -26.97 -18.05 -3.92
C LEU A 161 -25.86 -18.00 -4.98
N ILE A 162 -25.78 -19.07 -5.77
CA ILE A 162 -24.81 -19.22 -6.86
C ILE A 162 -25.56 -19.61 -8.13
N VAL A 163 -25.25 -18.91 -9.22
CA VAL A 163 -25.83 -19.18 -10.54
C VAL A 163 -24.70 -19.39 -11.54
N GLY A 164 -24.69 -20.54 -12.18
CA GLY A 164 -23.67 -20.87 -13.16
C GLY A 164 -24.21 -21.59 -14.38
N GLU A 165 -23.58 -21.38 -15.50
CA GLU A 165 -23.90 -22.03 -16.78
C GLU A 165 -22.65 -22.65 -17.40
N VAL A 166 -22.90 -23.74 -18.12
CA VAL A 166 -21.90 -24.47 -18.89
C VAL A 166 -22.42 -24.66 -20.32
N THR A 167 -21.63 -24.30 -21.31
CA THR A 167 -21.93 -24.55 -22.71
C THR A 167 -20.73 -25.09 -23.45
N ALA A 168 -20.96 -26.04 -24.33
CA ALA A 168 -19.91 -26.61 -25.17
C ALA A 168 -19.42 -25.61 -26.24
N TYR A 169 -20.32 -24.78 -26.76
CA TYR A 169 -19.97 -23.82 -27.81
C TYR A 169 -20.79 -22.53 -27.69
N ALA A 170 -20.13 -21.41 -27.68
CA ALA A 170 -20.77 -20.11 -27.72
C ALA A 170 -20.53 -19.44 -29.09
N GLY A 171 -21.54 -19.48 -29.93
CA GLY A 171 -21.51 -18.86 -31.27
C GLY A 171 -21.75 -17.35 -31.24
N SER A 172 -22.28 -16.80 -30.14
CA SER A 172 -22.57 -15.39 -29.93
C SER A 172 -22.43 -15.00 -28.47
N VAL A 173 -22.52 -13.70 -28.17
CA VAL A 173 -22.53 -13.16 -26.78
C VAL A 173 -23.84 -13.44 -26.03
N ASP A 174 -24.84 -14.03 -26.69
CA ASP A 174 -26.17 -14.27 -26.11
C ASP A 174 -26.13 -15.20 -24.90
N GLU A 175 -25.08 -16.04 -24.76
CA GLU A 175 -24.90 -16.90 -23.60
C GLU A 175 -24.79 -16.09 -22.30
N ILE A 176 -24.19 -14.88 -22.35
CA ILE A 176 -24.17 -13.96 -21.21
C ILE A 176 -25.56 -13.44 -20.91
N SER A 177 -26.33 -13.09 -21.95
CA SER A 177 -27.72 -12.60 -21.81
C SER A 177 -28.64 -13.68 -21.23
N LYS A 178 -28.47 -14.94 -21.66
CA LYS A 178 -29.18 -16.11 -21.12
C LYS A 178 -28.87 -16.30 -19.63
N LEU A 179 -27.57 -16.26 -19.26
CA LEU A 179 -27.17 -16.34 -17.85
C LEU A 179 -27.82 -15.23 -17.02
N LEU A 180 -27.81 -13.99 -17.50
CA LEU A 180 -28.39 -12.86 -16.78
C LEU A 180 -29.90 -13.00 -16.57
N ARG A 181 -30.67 -13.55 -17.53
CA ARG A 181 -32.09 -13.87 -17.33
C ARG A 181 -32.30 -14.86 -16.21
N LYS A 182 -31.52 -15.95 -16.17
CA LYS A 182 -31.52 -16.96 -15.11
C LYS A 182 -31.17 -16.38 -13.75
N VAL A 183 -30.24 -15.43 -13.72
CA VAL A 183 -29.87 -14.66 -12.52
C VAL A 183 -31.07 -13.85 -12.03
N GLU A 184 -31.74 -13.13 -12.90
CA GLU A 184 -32.93 -12.35 -12.52
C GLU A 184 -34.08 -13.22 -12.01
N ALA A 185 -34.31 -14.38 -12.62
CA ALA A 185 -35.28 -15.37 -12.10
C ALA A 185 -34.90 -15.84 -10.68
N ALA A 186 -33.64 -16.16 -10.46
CA ALA A 186 -33.15 -16.57 -9.15
C ALA A 186 -33.27 -15.43 -8.11
N LYS A 187 -32.87 -14.21 -8.44
CA LYS A 187 -33.05 -13.04 -7.56
C LYS A 187 -34.50 -12.81 -7.17
N LYS A 188 -35.39 -12.86 -8.13
CA LYS A 188 -36.84 -12.67 -7.91
C LYS A 188 -37.39 -13.72 -6.95
N LYS A 189 -37.02 -14.99 -7.13
CA LYS A 189 -37.51 -16.10 -6.29
C LYS A 189 -36.92 -16.05 -4.87
N TYR A 190 -35.62 -15.87 -4.75
CA TYR A 190 -34.92 -15.98 -3.45
C TYR A 190 -34.73 -14.65 -2.74
N LYS A 191 -35.02 -13.51 -3.39
CA LYS A 191 -34.87 -12.14 -2.85
C LYS A 191 -33.45 -11.85 -2.31
N LYS A 192 -32.45 -12.43 -2.96
CA LYS A 192 -31.02 -12.33 -2.60
C LYS A 192 -30.21 -12.01 -3.84
N GLU A 193 -29.11 -11.27 -3.68
CA GLU A 193 -28.11 -11.11 -4.73
C GLU A 193 -27.21 -12.37 -4.78
N PRO A 194 -26.87 -12.85 -5.98
CA PRO A 194 -25.93 -13.95 -6.12
C PRO A 194 -24.56 -13.62 -5.56
N ARG A 195 -24.04 -14.49 -4.71
CA ARG A 195 -22.67 -14.37 -4.19
C ARG A 195 -21.62 -14.68 -5.26
N TYR A 196 -21.97 -15.53 -6.23
CA TYR A 196 -21.05 -15.93 -7.29
C TYR A 196 -21.81 -16.23 -8.58
N LEU A 197 -21.34 -15.64 -9.68
CA LEU A 197 -21.88 -15.85 -11.03
C LEU A 197 -20.74 -16.36 -11.90
N PHE A 198 -21.01 -17.43 -12.68
CA PHE A 198 -20.01 -17.92 -13.59
C PHE A 198 -20.59 -18.49 -14.88
N LEU A 199 -19.75 -18.42 -15.93
CA LEU A 199 -20.04 -19.01 -17.24
C LEU A 199 -18.81 -19.82 -17.70
N ARG A 200 -19.01 -21.06 -18.06
CA ARG A 200 -17.98 -21.94 -18.59
C ARG A 200 -18.32 -22.27 -20.02
N VAL A 201 -17.45 -21.92 -20.95
CA VAL A 201 -17.59 -22.11 -22.38
C VAL A 201 -16.43 -22.98 -22.84
N LEU A 202 -16.70 -24.12 -23.45
CA LEU A 202 -15.62 -25.00 -23.93
C LEU A 202 -14.94 -24.40 -25.16
N ALA A 203 -15.71 -23.89 -26.13
CA ALA A 203 -15.16 -23.24 -27.30
C ALA A 203 -15.99 -22.04 -27.76
N ALA A 204 -15.32 -21.03 -28.31
CA ALA A 204 -15.95 -19.88 -28.94
C ALA A 204 -15.04 -19.30 -30.03
N PRO A 205 -15.61 -18.63 -31.08
CA PRO A 205 -14.82 -17.84 -32.01
C PRO A 205 -14.07 -16.72 -31.30
N SER A 206 -12.84 -16.39 -31.71
CA SER A 206 -11.98 -15.39 -31.05
C SER A 206 -12.64 -14.01 -30.93
N SER A 207 -13.43 -13.60 -31.94
CA SER A 207 -14.20 -12.35 -31.90
C SER A 207 -15.28 -12.35 -30.82
N VAL A 208 -16.01 -13.45 -30.69
CA VAL A 208 -17.06 -13.65 -29.67
C VAL A 208 -16.44 -13.73 -28.29
N ALA A 209 -15.36 -14.50 -28.15
CA ALA A 209 -14.64 -14.64 -26.88
C ALA A 209 -14.17 -13.30 -26.33
N LYS A 210 -13.60 -12.43 -27.19
CA LYS A 210 -13.15 -11.08 -26.81
C LYS A 210 -14.29 -10.21 -26.27
N GLU A 211 -15.42 -10.23 -26.94
CA GLU A 211 -16.58 -9.45 -26.54
C GLU A 211 -17.24 -10.03 -25.26
N MET A 212 -17.35 -11.37 -25.17
CA MET A 212 -17.82 -12.03 -23.95
C MET A 212 -16.95 -11.68 -22.74
N LYS A 213 -15.62 -11.68 -22.86
CA LYS A 213 -14.69 -11.28 -21.80
C LYS A 213 -14.93 -9.84 -21.36
N ARG A 214 -15.18 -8.92 -22.31
CA ARG A 214 -15.51 -7.51 -22.01
C ARG A 214 -16.81 -7.41 -21.22
N MET A 215 -17.86 -8.06 -21.68
CA MET A 215 -19.18 -8.04 -21.02
C MET A 215 -19.13 -8.70 -19.63
N ALA A 216 -18.44 -9.83 -19.50
CA ALA A 216 -18.30 -10.54 -18.23
C ALA A 216 -17.63 -9.69 -17.15
N ARG A 217 -16.59 -8.91 -17.51
CA ARG A 217 -15.94 -7.96 -16.59
C ARG A 217 -16.92 -6.91 -16.08
N VAL A 218 -17.72 -6.31 -16.96
CA VAL A 218 -18.71 -5.28 -16.61
C VAL A 218 -19.80 -5.82 -15.69
N LYS A 219 -20.20 -7.08 -15.90
CA LYS A 219 -21.30 -7.76 -15.18
C LYS A 219 -20.82 -8.61 -14.00
N ASN A 220 -19.53 -8.56 -13.67
CA ASN A 220 -18.91 -9.35 -12.60
C ASN A 220 -19.17 -10.85 -12.71
N ILE A 221 -19.09 -11.39 -13.94
CA ILE A 221 -19.25 -12.81 -14.25
C ILE A 221 -17.86 -13.45 -14.34
N ASP A 222 -17.62 -14.54 -13.60
CA ASP A 222 -16.41 -15.35 -13.75
C ASP A 222 -16.53 -16.22 -15.00
N LEU A 223 -15.94 -15.74 -16.11
CA LEU A 223 -15.96 -16.36 -17.42
C LEU A 223 -14.66 -17.14 -17.66
N VAL A 224 -14.81 -18.40 -18.05
CA VAL A 224 -13.70 -19.21 -18.60
C VAL A 224 -14.10 -19.74 -19.97
N ILE A 225 -13.22 -19.51 -20.96
CA ILE A 225 -13.34 -20.05 -22.31
C ILE A 225 -12.14 -20.97 -22.53
N GLY A 226 -12.40 -22.24 -22.88
CA GLY A 226 -11.37 -23.24 -23.05
C GLY A 226 -10.59 -23.05 -24.37
N LYS A 227 -11.29 -22.98 -25.50
CA LYS A 227 -10.68 -22.84 -26.81
C LYS A 227 -11.24 -21.61 -27.55
N GLU A 228 -10.35 -20.79 -28.04
CA GLU A 228 -10.68 -19.67 -28.93
C GLU A 228 -10.23 -20.00 -30.37
N SER A 229 -11.16 -20.05 -31.31
CA SER A 229 -10.90 -20.44 -32.72
C SER A 229 -11.12 -19.28 -33.70
#